data_150a02df6ba6a92ca0ccf9d5ce0dcc2b
#
_entry.id   150a02df6ba6a92ca0ccf9d5ce0dcc2b
#
_cell.length_a   1.000
_cell.length_b   1.000
_cell.length_c   1.000
_cell.angle_alpha   90.00
_cell.angle_beta   90.00
_cell.angle_gamma   90.00
#
_symmetry.space_group_name_H-M   'P 1'
#
loop_
_entity.id
_entity.type
_entity.pdbx_description
1 polymer ?
#
loop_
_entity_poly.entity_id
_entity_poly.type
_entity_poly.pdbx_seq_one_letter_code
_entity_poly.pdbx_strand_id
1 'polypeptide(L)'
;NTSSHAYLRGLADEFGESTNALRLELNHLENAGLLKAENKGNRKVYHANSAHPLFNDIHRLVLKHSGITQVIEEVVERVGDISKVWVRGDFAVGKDSDLIDLVIAGKNIDVDYFENLIQKAGKIVKRQICYTIILPKQEAEYFIPGENKLLVWTK
;
A
#
# COMPACT_ATOMS: atom_id res chain seq x y z
N ASN A 1 -0.32 2.04 -7.88
CA ASN A 1 0.37 3.29 -7.58
C ASN A 1 -0.61 4.46 -7.62
N THR A 2 -1.09 4.90 -6.44
CA THR A 2 -2.16 5.91 -6.31
C THR A 2 -1.69 7.35 -6.49
N SER A 3 -0.39 7.59 -6.44
CA SER A 3 0.21 8.90 -6.73
C SER A 3 0.85 8.97 -8.12
N SER A 4 0.92 7.84 -8.84
CA SER A 4 1.38 7.91 -10.22
C SER A 4 0.36 8.64 -11.06
N HIS A 5 0.87 9.62 -11.72
CA HIS A 5 0.18 10.32 -12.76
C HIS A 5 0.18 9.42 -14.01
N ALA A 6 -0.94 8.79 -14.29
CA ALA A 6 -1.05 7.92 -15.44
C ALA A 6 -1.60 8.68 -16.63
N TYR A 7 -0.93 8.53 -17.76
CA TYR A 7 -1.38 9.03 -19.04
C TYR A 7 -2.07 7.91 -19.83
N LEU A 8 -3.15 8.24 -20.52
CA LEU A 8 -3.94 7.27 -21.30
C LEU A 8 -3.07 6.37 -22.21
N ARG A 9 -2.11 6.96 -22.93
CA ARG A 9 -1.23 6.18 -23.83
C ARG A 9 -0.30 5.25 -23.06
N GLY A 10 0.31 5.72 -21.97
CA GLY A 10 1.19 4.90 -21.15
C GLY A 10 0.45 3.69 -20.55
N LEU A 11 -0.79 3.90 -20.08
CA LEU A 11 -1.62 2.80 -19.58
C LEU A 11 -2.04 1.84 -20.70
N ALA A 12 -2.37 2.37 -21.90
CA ALA A 12 -2.73 1.53 -23.04
C ALA A 12 -1.56 0.62 -23.44
N ASP A 13 -0.36 1.14 -23.48
CA ASP A 13 0.86 0.38 -23.79
C ASP A 13 1.17 -0.65 -22.67
N GLU A 14 0.98 -0.29 -21.40
CA GLU A 14 1.23 -1.17 -20.25
C GLU A 14 0.25 -2.35 -20.19
N PHE A 15 -1.03 -2.10 -20.49
CA PHE A 15 -2.07 -3.13 -20.44
C PHE A 15 -2.30 -3.85 -21.78
N GLY A 16 -1.65 -3.42 -22.87
CA GLY A 16 -1.85 -3.98 -24.20
C GLY A 16 -3.26 -3.73 -24.77
N GLU A 17 -3.92 -2.66 -24.30
CA GLU A 17 -5.30 -2.33 -24.64
C GLU A 17 -5.40 -1.13 -25.59
N SER A 18 -6.53 -1.02 -26.32
CA SER A 18 -6.76 0.17 -27.14
C SER A 18 -6.98 1.41 -26.28
N THR A 19 -6.48 2.56 -26.77
CA THR A 19 -6.69 3.85 -26.07
C THR A 19 -8.17 4.21 -25.92
N ASN A 20 -9.05 3.72 -26.81
CA ASN A 20 -10.49 3.96 -26.70
C ASN A 20 -11.16 3.12 -25.61
N ALA A 21 -10.85 1.83 -25.53
CA ALA A 21 -11.35 0.97 -24.46
C ALA A 21 -10.90 1.50 -23.10
N LEU A 22 -9.60 1.80 -22.96
CA LEU A 22 -9.08 2.33 -21.72
C LEU A 22 -9.67 3.69 -21.33
N ARG A 23 -9.94 4.57 -22.31
CA ARG A 23 -10.60 5.86 -22.04
C ARG A 23 -11.99 5.69 -21.47
N LEU A 24 -12.77 4.72 -21.97
CA LEU A 24 -14.10 4.44 -21.46
C LEU A 24 -14.03 3.97 -20.00
N GLU A 25 -13.12 3.05 -19.67
CA GLU A 25 -12.95 2.55 -18.31
C GLU A 25 -12.45 3.65 -17.35
N LEU A 26 -11.50 4.46 -17.77
CA LEU A 26 -11.03 5.58 -16.96
C LEU A 26 -12.14 6.61 -16.70
N ASN A 27 -13.00 6.88 -17.69
CA ASN A 27 -14.16 7.75 -17.49
C ASN A 27 -15.19 7.14 -16.55
N HIS A 28 -15.43 5.82 -16.60
CA HIS A 28 -16.31 5.14 -15.66
C HIS A 28 -15.77 5.26 -14.23
N LEU A 29 -14.48 5.03 -14.02
CA LEU A 29 -13.83 5.16 -12.71
C LEU A 29 -13.82 6.62 -12.21
N GLU A 30 -13.63 7.58 -13.08
CA GLU A 30 -13.71 9.02 -12.77
C GLU A 30 -15.15 9.42 -12.39
N ASN A 31 -16.16 8.99 -13.16
CA ASN A 31 -17.57 9.23 -12.85
C ASN A 31 -18.03 8.58 -11.55
N ALA A 32 -17.48 7.41 -11.22
CA ALA A 32 -17.67 6.74 -9.93
C ALA A 32 -16.91 7.45 -8.78
N GLY A 33 -16.11 8.47 -9.07
CA GLY A 33 -15.31 9.19 -8.07
C GLY A 33 -14.09 8.44 -7.56
N LEU A 34 -13.76 7.28 -8.12
CA LEU A 34 -12.58 6.47 -7.74
C LEU A 34 -11.28 7.06 -8.27
N LEU A 35 -11.35 7.73 -9.42
CA LEU A 35 -10.25 8.49 -9.98
C LEU A 35 -10.58 9.99 -9.98
N LYS A 36 -9.54 10.80 -9.90
CA LYS A 36 -9.54 12.22 -10.24
C LYS A 36 -8.72 12.43 -11.50
N ALA A 37 -9.11 13.38 -12.31
CA ALA A 37 -8.38 13.74 -13.50
C ALA A 37 -8.03 15.23 -13.49
N GLU A 38 -6.84 15.54 -13.93
CA GLU A 38 -6.33 16.91 -14.09
C GLU A 38 -5.80 17.09 -15.49
N ASN A 39 -6.01 18.29 -16.05
CA ASN A 39 -5.43 18.65 -17.34
C ASN A 39 -4.03 19.26 -17.12
N LYS A 40 -2.98 18.59 -17.61
CA LYS A 40 -1.62 19.12 -17.68
C LYS A 40 -1.27 19.44 -19.14
N GLY A 41 -1.47 20.71 -19.52
CA GLY A 41 -1.40 21.13 -20.93
C GLY A 41 -2.46 20.41 -21.77
N ASN A 42 -2.05 19.76 -22.86
CA ASN A 42 -2.96 19.02 -23.75
C ASN A 42 -3.19 17.56 -23.33
N ARG A 43 -2.79 17.16 -22.11
CA ARG A 43 -2.89 15.78 -21.63
C ARG A 43 -3.75 15.70 -20.38
N LYS A 44 -4.70 14.77 -20.39
CA LYS A 44 -5.46 14.39 -19.19
C LYS A 44 -4.66 13.37 -18.39
N VAL A 45 -4.48 13.65 -17.11
CA VAL A 45 -3.71 12.85 -16.17
C VAL A 45 -4.67 12.32 -15.11
N TYR A 46 -4.62 11.03 -14.86
CA TYR A 46 -5.48 10.36 -13.88
C TYR A 46 -4.68 10.00 -12.64
N HIS A 47 -5.31 10.10 -11.48
CA HIS A 47 -4.78 9.62 -10.20
C HIS A 47 -5.92 9.11 -9.32
N ALA A 48 -5.60 8.22 -8.37
CA ALA A 48 -6.61 7.70 -7.47
C ALA A 48 -7.15 8.79 -6.54
N ASN A 49 -8.45 8.74 -6.26
CA ASN A 49 -9.10 9.64 -5.31
C ASN A 49 -8.98 9.10 -3.89
N SER A 50 -7.95 9.50 -3.16
CA SER A 50 -7.73 9.07 -1.77
C SER A 50 -8.83 9.52 -0.79
N ALA A 51 -9.68 10.48 -1.17
CA ALA A 51 -10.83 10.92 -0.37
C ALA A 51 -12.10 10.09 -0.62
N HIS A 52 -12.08 9.13 -1.56
CA HIS A 52 -13.22 8.28 -1.84
C HIS A 52 -13.49 7.31 -0.66
N PRO A 53 -14.76 7.10 -0.23
CA PRO A 53 -15.07 6.21 0.90
C PRO A 53 -14.50 4.80 0.76
N LEU A 54 -14.49 4.22 -0.44
CA LEU A 54 -13.97 2.88 -0.71
C LEU A 54 -12.44 2.85 -0.95
N PHE A 55 -11.75 3.99 -0.87
CA PHE A 55 -10.32 4.05 -1.19
C PHE A 55 -9.49 3.05 -0.36
N ASN A 56 -9.69 3.05 0.96
CA ASN A 56 -8.94 2.17 1.86
C ASN A 56 -9.22 0.69 1.61
N ASP A 57 -10.45 0.32 1.25
CA ASP A 57 -10.82 -1.07 0.97
C ASP A 57 -10.21 -1.54 -0.34
N ILE A 58 -10.30 -0.72 -1.40
CA ILE A 58 -9.63 -1.01 -2.69
C ILE A 58 -8.12 -1.09 -2.50
N HIS A 59 -7.54 -0.17 -1.72
CA HIS A 59 -6.12 -0.17 -1.43
C HIS A 59 -5.67 -1.45 -0.72
N ARG A 60 -6.43 -1.93 0.28
CA ARG A 60 -6.17 -3.22 0.94
C ARG A 60 -6.25 -4.39 -0.03
N LEU A 61 -7.22 -4.39 -0.94
CA LEU A 61 -7.32 -5.43 -1.98
C LEU A 61 -6.10 -5.44 -2.89
N VAL A 62 -5.62 -4.26 -3.32
CA VAL A 62 -4.41 -4.14 -4.12
C VAL A 62 -3.17 -4.62 -3.36
N LEU A 63 -3.02 -4.25 -2.09
CA LEU A 63 -1.93 -4.73 -1.25
C LEU A 63 -1.97 -6.26 -1.09
N LYS A 64 -3.16 -6.83 -0.90
CA LYS A 64 -3.34 -8.28 -0.84
C LYS A 64 -2.97 -8.96 -2.15
N HIS A 65 -3.38 -8.40 -3.27
CA HIS A 65 -3.05 -8.93 -4.60
C HIS A 65 -1.56 -8.81 -4.93
N SER A 66 -0.87 -7.78 -4.44
CA SER A 66 0.58 -7.57 -4.65
C SER A 66 1.48 -8.56 -3.90
N GLY A 67 0.91 -9.46 -3.09
CA GLY A 67 1.65 -10.43 -2.28
C GLY A 67 2.19 -9.87 -0.96
N ILE A 68 2.08 -8.57 -0.70
CA ILE A 68 2.57 -7.96 0.55
C ILE A 68 1.86 -8.55 1.77
N THR A 69 0.54 -8.77 1.68
CA THR A 69 -0.23 -9.35 2.78
C THR A 69 0.17 -10.80 3.06
N GLN A 70 0.46 -11.60 2.03
CA GLN A 70 0.93 -12.98 2.18
C GLN A 70 2.28 -13.03 2.91
N VAL A 71 3.19 -12.14 2.54
CA VAL A 71 4.47 -12.00 3.23
C VAL A 71 4.26 -11.64 4.70
N ILE A 72 3.34 -10.72 5.00
CA ILE A 72 3.02 -10.34 6.38
C ILE A 72 2.43 -11.54 7.14
N GLU A 73 1.50 -12.29 6.55
CA GLU A 73 0.89 -13.48 7.15
C GLU A 73 1.93 -14.56 7.48
N GLU A 74 2.84 -14.88 6.54
CA GLU A 74 3.93 -15.83 6.77
C GLU A 74 4.89 -15.38 7.89
N VAL A 75 5.17 -14.09 7.95
CA VAL A 75 6.04 -13.51 8.99
C VAL A 75 5.36 -13.59 10.35
N VAL A 76 4.09 -13.17 10.43
CA VAL A 76 3.34 -13.09 11.69
C VAL A 76 3.15 -14.44 12.35
N GLU A 77 2.95 -15.51 11.57
CA GLU A 77 2.75 -16.86 12.12
C GLU A 77 4.00 -17.46 12.78
N ARG A 78 5.20 -16.97 12.42
CA ARG A 78 6.47 -17.61 12.78
C ARG A 78 7.36 -16.81 13.72
N VAL A 79 7.04 -15.53 13.96
CA VAL A 79 8.00 -14.60 14.58
C VAL A 79 7.72 -14.33 16.06
N GLY A 80 6.52 -14.64 16.54
CA GLY A 80 6.14 -14.39 17.93
C GLY A 80 4.70 -13.92 18.09
N ASP A 81 4.40 -13.31 19.23
CA ASP A 81 3.05 -12.84 19.56
C ASP A 81 2.77 -11.47 18.94
N ILE A 82 2.61 -11.43 17.62
CA ILE A 82 2.20 -10.20 16.91
C ILE A 82 0.68 -10.05 17.08
N SER A 83 0.24 -8.83 17.37
CA SER A 83 -1.18 -8.47 17.52
C SER A 83 -1.70 -7.62 16.37
N LYS A 84 -0.88 -6.71 15.85
CA LYS A 84 -1.26 -5.81 14.74
C LYS A 84 -0.04 -5.44 13.91
N VAL A 85 -0.28 -5.19 12.61
CA VAL A 85 0.73 -4.66 11.68
C VAL A 85 0.11 -3.51 10.90
N TRP A 86 0.81 -2.38 10.87
CA TRP A 86 0.47 -1.22 10.03
C TRP A 86 1.54 -0.98 8.98
N VAL A 87 1.11 -0.49 7.84
CA VAL A 87 1.96 0.19 6.87
C VAL A 87 1.86 1.68 7.15
N ARG A 88 2.99 2.40 7.10
CA ARG A 88 3.09 3.82 7.39
C ARG A 88 3.61 4.60 6.18
N GLY A 89 3.41 5.91 6.20
CA GLY A 89 3.97 6.83 5.20
C GLY A 89 3.28 6.75 3.84
N ASP A 90 4.05 6.83 2.77
CA ASP A 90 3.54 6.91 1.40
C ASP A 90 2.73 5.68 1.01
N PHE A 91 3.17 4.49 1.40
CA PHE A 91 2.43 3.25 1.15
C PHE A 91 1.05 3.24 1.83
N ALA A 92 0.92 3.84 3.01
CA ALA A 92 -0.37 3.91 3.73
C ALA A 92 -1.42 4.75 2.98
N VAL A 93 -0.98 5.72 2.19
CA VAL A 93 -1.86 6.55 1.33
C VAL A 93 -1.87 6.09 -0.12
N GLY A 94 -1.32 4.90 -0.38
CA GLY A 94 -1.30 4.30 -1.71
C GLY A 94 -0.33 4.96 -2.69
N LYS A 95 0.64 5.71 -2.21
CA LYS A 95 1.74 6.20 -3.03
C LYS A 95 2.78 5.10 -3.19
N ASP A 96 3.25 4.93 -4.41
CA ASP A 96 4.37 4.03 -4.66
C ASP A 96 5.67 4.62 -4.09
N SER A 97 6.43 3.79 -3.42
CA SER A 97 7.70 4.15 -2.81
C SER A 97 8.63 2.94 -2.85
N ASP A 98 9.92 3.18 -2.99
CA ASP A 98 10.92 2.11 -2.86
C ASP A 98 11.06 1.60 -1.43
N LEU A 99 10.45 2.31 -0.48
CA LEU A 99 10.47 2.00 0.95
C LEU A 99 9.08 1.63 1.46
N ILE A 100 8.96 0.46 2.07
CA ILE A 100 7.79 0.03 2.84
C ILE A 100 8.13 0.19 4.32
N ASP A 101 7.40 1.04 5.04
CA ASP A 101 7.61 1.27 6.47
C ASP A 101 6.49 0.56 7.27
N LEU A 102 6.89 -0.42 8.08
CA LEU A 102 6.01 -1.27 8.88
C LEU A 102 6.10 -0.88 10.36
N VAL A 103 4.96 -0.84 11.03
CA VAL A 103 4.89 -0.79 12.49
C VAL A 103 4.21 -2.05 12.99
N ILE A 104 4.86 -2.75 13.92
CA ILE A 104 4.45 -4.07 14.39
C ILE A 104 4.23 -3.99 15.89
N ALA A 105 2.99 -4.21 16.32
CA ALA A 105 2.67 -4.36 17.73
C ALA A 105 2.73 -5.82 18.13
N GLY A 106 3.61 -6.15 19.07
CA GLY A 106 3.76 -7.54 19.49
C GLY A 106 4.59 -7.69 20.76
N LYS A 107 4.75 -8.96 21.18
CA LYS A 107 5.59 -9.37 22.33
C LYS A 107 6.41 -10.58 21.94
N ASN A 108 7.51 -10.81 22.64
CA ASN A 108 8.35 -12.00 22.47
C ASN A 108 8.74 -12.26 21.00
N ILE A 109 9.02 -11.19 20.26
CA ILE A 109 9.40 -11.26 18.86
C ILE A 109 10.85 -11.69 18.75
N ASP A 110 11.11 -12.78 18.02
CA ASP A 110 12.46 -13.18 17.61
C ASP A 110 12.95 -12.22 16.52
N VAL A 111 13.71 -11.21 16.95
CA VAL A 111 14.17 -10.12 16.08
C VAL A 111 15.12 -10.63 15.00
N ASP A 112 16.01 -11.56 15.32
CA ASP A 112 17.01 -12.10 14.38
C ASP A 112 16.32 -12.90 13.25
N TYR A 113 15.35 -13.73 13.65
CA TYR A 113 14.55 -14.48 12.69
C TYR A 113 13.66 -13.53 11.85
N PHE A 114 13.07 -12.53 12.49
CA PHE A 114 12.25 -11.52 11.82
C PHE A 114 13.04 -10.74 10.78
N GLU A 115 14.26 -10.31 11.10
CA GLU A 115 15.12 -9.55 10.19
C GLU A 115 15.47 -10.37 8.93
N ASN A 116 15.77 -11.66 9.10
CA ASN A 116 15.99 -12.57 7.98
C ASN A 116 14.75 -12.70 7.07
N LEU A 117 13.54 -12.74 7.64
CA LEU A 117 12.30 -12.80 6.86
C LEU A 117 12.04 -11.48 6.11
N ILE A 118 12.25 -10.34 6.76
CA ILE A 118 12.09 -9.02 6.15
C ILE A 118 13.04 -8.83 4.96
N GLN A 119 14.29 -9.28 5.07
CA GLN A 119 15.24 -9.23 3.97
C GLN A 119 14.80 -10.10 2.77
N LYS A 120 14.28 -11.30 3.02
CA LYS A 120 13.73 -12.17 1.97
C LYS A 120 12.49 -11.54 1.34
N ALA A 121 11.59 -11.00 2.15
CA ALA A 121 10.40 -10.31 1.70
C ALA A 121 10.74 -9.12 0.80
N GLY A 122 11.70 -8.30 1.19
CA GLY A 122 12.17 -7.16 0.41
C GLY A 122 12.66 -7.55 -1.00
N LYS A 123 13.35 -8.70 -1.10
CA LYS A 123 13.77 -9.25 -2.41
C LYS A 123 12.59 -9.69 -3.28
N ILE A 124 11.55 -10.28 -2.68
CA ILE A 124 10.34 -10.73 -3.38
C ILE A 124 9.56 -9.54 -3.91
N VAL A 125 9.30 -8.55 -3.06
CA VAL A 125 8.53 -7.35 -3.42
C VAL A 125 9.37 -6.31 -4.17
N LYS A 126 10.69 -6.55 -4.31
CA LYS A 126 11.67 -5.65 -4.93
C LYS A 126 11.66 -4.24 -4.33
N ARG A 127 11.57 -4.16 -3.00
CA ARG A 127 11.52 -2.92 -2.24
C ARG A 127 12.25 -3.07 -0.92
N GLN A 128 12.75 -1.96 -0.41
CA GLN A 128 13.30 -1.92 0.93
C GLN A 128 12.16 -1.94 1.95
N ILE A 129 12.27 -2.80 2.96
CA ILE A 129 11.31 -2.84 4.06
C ILE A 129 12.02 -2.38 5.31
N CYS A 130 11.53 -1.30 5.92
CA CYS A 130 11.90 -0.88 7.26
C CYS A 130 10.79 -1.26 8.23
N TYR A 131 11.14 -1.45 9.50
CA TYR A 131 10.16 -1.80 10.50
C TYR A 131 10.48 -1.20 11.86
N THR A 132 9.44 -1.01 12.65
CA THR A 132 9.52 -0.66 14.08
C THR A 132 8.65 -1.61 14.87
N ILE A 133 9.20 -2.19 15.94
CA ILE A 133 8.47 -3.06 16.87
C ILE A 133 8.06 -2.23 18.07
N ILE A 134 6.78 -2.26 18.42
CA ILE A 134 6.22 -1.61 19.60
C ILE A 134 5.49 -2.64 20.47
N LEU A 135 5.36 -2.37 21.75
CA LEU A 135 4.46 -3.14 22.61
C LEU A 135 3.00 -2.76 22.30
N PRO A 136 2.04 -3.71 22.36
CA PRO A 136 0.64 -3.40 22.06
C PRO A 136 0.05 -2.25 22.87
N LYS A 137 0.51 -2.05 24.12
CA LYS A 137 0.09 -0.94 24.98
C LYS A 137 0.61 0.44 24.54
N GLN A 138 1.63 0.49 23.71
CA GLN A 138 2.25 1.72 23.22
C GLN A 138 1.57 2.25 21.95
N GLU A 139 0.62 1.52 21.38
CA GLU A 139 -0.06 1.90 20.11
C GLU A 139 -0.61 3.33 20.15
N ALA A 140 -1.30 3.70 21.24
CA ALA A 140 -1.96 5.00 21.37
C ALA A 140 -0.95 6.18 21.48
N GLU A 141 0.21 5.92 22.07
CA GLU A 141 1.24 6.93 22.29
C GLU A 141 2.21 7.02 21.12
N TYR A 142 2.41 5.91 20.39
CA TYR A 142 3.39 5.82 19.32
C TYR A 142 2.95 6.59 18.06
N PHE A 143 1.68 6.50 17.70
CA PHE A 143 1.17 7.16 16.50
C PHE A 143 0.78 8.61 16.77
N ILE A 144 1.36 9.52 16.00
CA ILE A 144 1.04 10.95 16.08
C ILE A 144 -0.31 11.21 15.37
N PRO A 145 -1.20 12.05 15.93
CA PRO A 145 -2.43 12.44 15.26
C PRO A 145 -2.16 13.02 13.86
N GLY A 146 -2.86 12.50 12.85
CA GLY A 146 -2.69 12.90 11.46
C GLY A 146 -1.59 12.14 10.70
N GLU A 147 -0.89 11.22 11.32
CA GLU A 147 0.07 10.35 10.64
C GLU A 147 -0.62 9.40 9.67
N ASN A 148 -0.06 9.29 8.45
CA ASN A 148 -0.54 8.35 7.44
C ASN A 148 -0.19 6.93 7.83
N LYS A 149 -1.21 6.17 8.24
CA LYS A 149 -1.08 4.75 8.59
C LYS A 149 -2.27 3.95 8.08
N LEU A 150 -2.02 2.71 7.69
CA LEU A 150 -3.03 1.76 7.27
C LEU A 150 -2.84 0.45 8.02
N LEU A 151 -3.85 0.00 8.76
CA LEU A 151 -3.84 -1.32 9.39
C LEU A 151 -3.97 -2.39 8.30
N VAL A 152 -2.96 -3.24 8.14
CA VAL A 152 -2.90 -4.28 7.12
C VAL A 152 -3.11 -5.68 7.68
N TRP A 153 -2.87 -5.87 8.97
CA TRP A 153 -3.11 -7.15 9.64
C TRP A 153 -3.48 -6.95 11.13
N THR A 154 -4.36 -7.81 11.65
CA THR A 154 -4.72 -7.90 13.07
C THR A 154 -5.07 -9.35 13.42
N LYS A 155 -4.64 -9.77 14.61
CA LYS A 155 -4.97 -11.07 15.19
C LYS A 155 -6.44 -11.11 15.61
#